data_cd7ab36ae074a243192518f755f5ca79
#
_entry.id   cd7ab36ae074a243192518f755f5ca79
#
_cell.length_a   1.000
_cell.length_b   1.000
_cell.length_c   1.000
_cell.angle_alpha   90.00
_cell.angle_beta   90.00
_cell.angle_gamma   90.00
#
_symmetry.space_group_name_H-M   'P 1'
#
loop_
_entity.id
_entity.type
_entity.pdbx_description
1 polymer ?
#
loop_
_entity_poly.entity_id
_entity_poly.type
_entity_poly.pdbx_seq_one_letter_code
_entity_poly.pdbx_strand_id
1 'polypeptide(L)'
;VEPLFKAIASNNDQEQQRARQKLIQALIDRHGTGRMLFRNTRQGVKGFPHRVYHQITLSEENDKIDWLIDFLKLHRDEKIFVICQTAATAIQLEQILREREAIRAAVFHEKMSIVERDRAAAYFADLENGAQVLLSSSIGSEGRNFQFAANLVLFDLPINPDLLEQCIGRLDRIGQKRDVQIYVPCAKDSPQSRLARWYNEGLNAFEQTCPMGMALFSQFADELENVRSNFTGLSENEFSELLKQTKTAREKLKIDLEKGRDRLLEINSHGGEQAQALADQIADEDNSPELVNFTLKLFDIIGVE
;
A
#
# COMPACT_ATOMS: atom_id res chain seq x y z
N VAL A 1 22.58 -11.56 34.56
CA VAL A 1 23.28 -11.60 33.25
C VAL A 1 24.38 -12.69 33.25
N GLU A 2 25.20 -12.82 34.30
CA GLU A 2 26.27 -13.83 34.40
C GLU A 2 25.79 -15.30 34.26
N PRO A 3 24.65 -15.73 34.86
CA PRO A 3 24.13 -17.09 34.67
C PRO A 3 23.68 -17.37 33.22
N LEU A 4 23.24 -16.35 32.50
CA LEU A 4 22.81 -16.47 31.09
C LEU A 4 24.00 -16.67 30.15
N PHE A 5 25.15 -16.04 30.42
CA PHE A 5 26.37 -16.29 29.66
C PHE A 5 26.90 -17.73 29.83
N LYS A 6 26.80 -18.31 31.04
CA LYS A 6 27.15 -19.70 31.29
C LYS A 6 26.21 -20.67 30.56
N ALA A 7 24.90 -20.38 30.51
CA ALA A 7 23.93 -21.19 29.79
C ALA A 7 24.09 -21.10 28.26
N ILE A 8 24.58 -19.97 27.73
CA ILE A 8 24.90 -19.84 26.29
C ILE A 8 26.13 -20.65 25.89
N ALA A 9 27.02 -20.90 26.83
CA ALA A 9 28.23 -21.73 26.61
C ALA A 9 27.95 -23.24 26.86
N SER A 10 26.71 -23.64 27.20
CA SER A 10 26.37 -25.04 27.39
C SER A 10 26.29 -25.78 26.05
N ASN A 11 26.52 -27.10 26.06
CA ASN A 11 26.47 -27.95 24.85
C ASN A 11 25.01 -28.37 24.47
N ASN A 12 23.99 -27.79 25.10
CA ASN A 12 22.58 -28.10 24.84
C ASN A 12 21.95 -26.98 24.01
N ASP A 13 21.62 -27.27 22.75
CA ASP A 13 21.05 -26.29 21.79
C ASP A 13 19.75 -25.62 22.28
N GLN A 14 18.88 -26.38 22.95
CA GLN A 14 17.61 -25.80 23.47
C GLN A 14 17.86 -24.83 24.64
N GLU A 15 18.81 -25.17 25.50
CA GLU A 15 19.19 -24.33 26.64
C GLU A 15 19.92 -23.06 26.18
N GLN A 16 20.79 -23.21 25.17
CA GLN A 16 21.45 -22.12 24.49
C GLN A 16 20.44 -21.11 23.87
N GLN A 17 19.46 -21.60 23.12
CA GLN A 17 18.45 -20.76 22.50
C GLN A 17 17.61 -20.01 23.53
N ARG A 18 17.15 -20.69 24.59
CA ARG A 18 16.41 -20.05 25.69
C ARG A 18 17.26 -19.01 26.43
N ALA A 19 18.52 -19.30 26.68
CA ALA A 19 19.43 -18.35 27.33
C ALA A 19 19.72 -17.13 26.45
N ARG A 20 19.88 -17.30 25.13
CA ARG A 20 20.02 -16.20 24.17
C ARG A 20 18.79 -15.31 24.13
N GLN A 21 17.59 -15.89 24.09
CA GLN A 21 16.34 -15.12 24.13
C GLN A 21 16.20 -14.30 25.41
N LYS A 22 16.48 -14.91 26.59
CA LYS A 22 16.44 -14.22 27.87
C LYS A 22 17.50 -13.11 27.98
N LEU A 23 18.69 -13.31 27.39
CA LEU A 23 19.74 -12.29 27.37
C LEU A 23 19.34 -11.11 26.48
N ILE A 24 18.78 -11.38 25.29
CA ILE A 24 18.26 -10.37 24.38
C ILE A 24 17.18 -9.55 25.10
N GLN A 25 16.22 -10.20 25.73
CA GLN A 25 15.14 -9.54 26.47
C GLN A 25 15.71 -8.66 27.60
N ALA A 26 16.65 -9.15 28.40
CA ALA A 26 17.28 -8.40 29.47
C ALA A 26 18.09 -7.20 28.97
N LEU A 27 18.72 -7.29 27.79
CA LEU A 27 19.46 -6.20 27.17
C LEU A 27 18.50 -5.13 26.62
N ILE A 28 17.41 -5.53 25.99
CA ILE A 28 16.34 -4.62 25.51
C ILE A 28 15.74 -3.86 26.71
N ASP A 29 15.42 -4.56 27.79
CA ASP A 29 14.79 -3.97 28.98
C ASP A 29 15.73 -2.98 29.70
N ARG A 30 17.03 -3.20 29.65
CA ARG A 30 18.01 -2.40 30.42
C ARG A 30 18.61 -1.25 29.63
N HIS A 31 18.81 -1.39 28.33
CA HIS A 31 19.57 -0.46 27.49
C HIS A 31 18.85 -0.01 26.24
N GLY A 32 17.71 -0.63 25.89
CA GLY A 32 17.01 -0.33 24.65
C GLY A 32 15.97 0.78 24.80
N THR A 33 15.78 1.51 23.71
CA THR A 33 14.61 2.40 23.53
C THR A 33 13.32 1.57 23.33
N GLY A 34 13.40 0.23 23.39
CA GLY A 34 12.36 -0.74 23.11
C GLY A 34 11.10 -0.67 23.99
N ARG A 35 11.15 0.07 25.12
CA ARG A 35 9.94 0.38 25.90
C ARG A 35 9.13 1.54 25.34
N MET A 36 9.71 2.35 24.44
CA MET A 36 9.10 3.58 23.93
C MET A 36 9.03 3.62 22.40
N LEU A 37 9.74 2.73 21.70
CA LEU A 37 9.78 2.65 20.24
C LEU A 37 9.46 1.23 19.80
N PHE A 38 8.33 1.10 19.08
CA PHE A 38 7.92 -0.15 18.43
C PHE A 38 8.07 0.03 16.91
N ARG A 39 8.68 -0.93 16.25
CA ARG A 39 8.81 -0.95 14.80
C ARG A 39 8.17 -2.22 14.26
N ASN A 40 6.97 -2.07 13.73
CA ASN A 40 6.30 -3.15 13.03
C ASN A 40 6.72 -3.17 11.56
N THR A 41 7.07 -4.34 11.05
CA THR A 41 7.25 -4.57 9.61
C THR A 41 5.98 -5.22 9.07
N ARG A 42 5.63 -4.94 7.80
CA ARG A 42 4.46 -5.56 7.16
C ARG A 42 4.50 -7.09 7.23
N GLN A 43 5.69 -7.69 7.17
CA GLN A 43 5.88 -9.15 7.28
C GLN A 43 5.59 -9.69 8.67
N GLY A 44 5.75 -8.87 9.71
CA GLY A 44 5.48 -9.23 11.10
C GLY A 44 4.05 -8.99 11.56
N VAL A 45 3.24 -8.24 10.80
CA VAL A 45 1.86 -7.89 11.16
C VAL A 45 0.90 -8.68 10.28
N LYS A 46 0.04 -9.47 10.91
CA LYS A 46 -1.05 -10.19 10.21
C LYS A 46 -2.19 -9.24 9.84
N GLY A 47 -2.95 -9.59 8.81
CA GLY A 47 -4.18 -8.87 8.44
C GLY A 47 -4.01 -7.85 7.31
N PHE A 48 -2.85 -7.79 6.66
CA PHE A 48 -2.72 -7.10 5.38
C PHE A 48 -3.22 -8.01 4.24
N PRO A 49 -3.90 -7.43 3.22
CA PRO A 49 -4.29 -8.16 2.03
C PRO A 49 -3.08 -8.49 1.16
N HIS A 50 -3.23 -9.43 0.24
CA HIS A 50 -2.30 -9.59 -0.86
C HIS A 50 -2.54 -8.52 -1.91
N ARG A 51 -1.50 -8.21 -2.68
CA ARG A 51 -1.55 -7.33 -3.85
C ARG A 51 -1.44 -8.20 -5.09
N VAL A 52 -2.35 -8.01 -6.04
CA VAL A 52 -2.37 -8.74 -7.31
C VAL A 52 -2.26 -7.76 -8.46
N TYR A 53 -1.21 -7.90 -9.25
CA TYR A 53 -0.93 -7.02 -10.38
C TYR A 53 -1.53 -7.54 -11.68
N HIS A 54 -2.20 -6.67 -12.41
CA HIS A 54 -2.79 -6.92 -13.72
C HIS A 54 -2.29 -5.90 -14.73
N GLN A 55 -1.40 -6.33 -15.62
CA GLN A 55 -1.01 -5.50 -16.76
C GLN A 55 -2.05 -5.62 -17.88
N ILE A 56 -2.61 -4.48 -18.27
CA ILE A 56 -3.56 -4.40 -19.38
C ILE A 56 -2.83 -3.79 -20.58
N THR A 57 -2.63 -4.60 -21.60
CA THR A 57 -1.97 -4.15 -22.85
C THR A 57 -3.01 -3.69 -23.84
N LEU A 58 -2.96 -2.42 -24.22
CA LEU A 58 -3.84 -1.77 -25.18
C LEU A 58 -3.09 -1.51 -26.50
N SER A 59 -3.83 -1.35 -27.59
CA SER A 59 -3.25 -1.05 -28.90
C SER A 59 -2.72 0.38 -28.94
N GLU A 60 -3.53 1.34 -28.45
CA GLU A 60 -3.22 2.77 -28.44
C GLU A 60 -3.55 3.41 -27.08
N GLU A 61 -2.99 4.58 -26.84
CA GLU A 61 -3.22 5.33 -25.61
C GLU A 61 -4.68 5.79 -25.45
N ASN A 62 -5.34 6.10 -26.57
CA ASN A 62 -6.75 6.50 -26.60
C ASN A 62 -7.71 5.37 -26.17
N ASP A 63 -7.29 4.10 -26.31
CA ASP A 63 -8.09 2.95 -25.92
C ASP A 63 -8.29 2.83 -24.39
N LYS A 64 -7.50 3.56 -23.60
CA LYS A 64 -7.61 3.54 -22.13
C LYS A 64 -8.99 3.94 -21.62
N ILE A 65 -9.62 4.92 -22.25
CA ILE A 65 -10.94 5.42 -21.85
C ILE A 65 -11.99 4.35 -22.13
N ASP A 66 -11.97 3.78 -23.31
CA ASP A 66 -12.94 2.75 -23.70
C ASP A 66 -12.75 1.48 -22.86
N TRP A 67 -11.51 1.08 -22.61
CA TRP A 67 -11.19 0.00 -21.69
C TRP A 67 -11.73 0.30 -20.26
N LEU A 68 -11.53 1.51 -19.75
CA LEU A 68 -12.03 1.88 -18.42
C LEU A 68 -13.55 1.80 -18.34
N ILE A 69 -14.26 2.26 -19.38
CA ILE A 69 -15.72 2.17 -19.47
C ILE A 69 -16.17 0.72 -19.43
N ASP A 70 -15.55 -0.15 -20.23
CA ASP A 70 -15.90 -1.57 -20.30
C ASP A 70 -15.57 -2.28 -18.98
N PHE A 71 -14.44 -1.95 -18.38
CA PHE A 71 -14.06 -2.44 -17.05
C PHE A 71 -15.08 -2.05 -15.97
N LEU A 72 -15.52 -0.79 -15.94
CA LEU A 72 -16.54 -0.32 -15.00
C LEU A 72 -17.89 -1.00 -15.21
N LYS A 73 -18.27 -1.27 -16.46
CA LYS A 73 -19.49 -2.02 -16.78
C LYS A 73 -19.43 -3.47 -16.30
N LEU A 74 -18.27 -4.09 -16.40
CA LEU A 74 -18.06 -5.47 -15.94
C LEU A 74 -18.11 -5.58 -14.42
N HIS A 75 -17.66 -4.52 -13.71
CA HIS A 75 -17.53 -4.46 -12.25
C HIS A 75 -18.58 -3.53 -11.60
N ARG A 76 -19.85 -3.59 -12.05
CA ARG A 76 -20.91 -2.65 -11.63
C ARG A 76 -21.17 -2.60 -10.13
N ASP A 77 -21.01 -3.73 -9.45
CA ASP A 77 -21.29 -3.89 -8.04
C ASP A 77 -20.04 -3.65 -7.16
N GLU A 78 -18.94 -3.21 -7.76
CA GLU A 78 -17.68 -2.98 -7.05
C GLU A 78 -17.30 -1.51 -7.02
N LYS A 79 -16.65 -1.12 -5.94
CA LYS A 79 -16.03 0.22 -5.81
C LYS A 79 -14.65 0.19 -6.44
N ILE A 80 -14.41 1.14 -7.34
CA ILE A 80 -13.17 1.23 -8.11
C ILE A 80 -12.50 2.56 -7.84
N PHE A 81 -11.25 2.51 -7.41
CA PHE A 81 -10.42 3.68 -7.19
C PHE A 81 -9.48 3.87 -8.37
N VAL A 82 -9.56 5.02 -9.04
CA VAL A 82 -8.78 5.34 -10.24
C VAL A 82 -7.83 6.48 -9.95
N ILE A 83 -6.55 6.27 -10.19
CA ILE A 83 -5.51 7.29 -10.06
C ILE A 83 -5.14 7.84 -11.42
N CYS A 84 -5.23 9.16 -11.54
CA CYS A 84 -4.81 9.96 -12.68
C CYS A 84 -3.59 10.79 -12.32
N GLN A 85 -2.79 11.17 -13.29
CA GLN A 85 -1.62 12.02 -13.07
C GLN A 85 -2.03 13.43 -12.59
N THR A 86 -3.09 13.99 -13.17
CA THR A 86 -3.52 15.36 -12.89
C THR A 86 -4.99 15.46 -12.50
N ALA A 87 -5.34 16.55 -11.80
CA ALA A 87 -6.74 16.90 -11.54
C ALA A 87 -7.56 17.09 -12.81
N ALA A 88 -6.93 17.65 -13.86
CA ALA A 88 -7.60 17.89 -15.15
C ALA A 88 -8.02 16.57 -15.80
N THR A 89 -7.14 15.55 -15.80
CA THR A 89 -7.45 14.22 -16.32
C THR A 89 -8.62 13.59 -15.54
N ALA A 90 -8.61 13.68 -14.21
CA ALA A 90 -9.67 13.13 -13.37
C ALA A 90 -11.03 13.79 -13.65
N ILE A 91 -11.06 15.11 -13.79
CA ILE A 91 -12.28 15.87 -14.12
C ILE A 91 -12.80 15.51 -15.53
N GLN A 92 -11.90 15.44 -16.50
CA GLN A 92 -12.26 15.06 -17.88
C GLN A 92 -12.84 13.64 -17.95
N LEU A 93 -12.22 12.70 -17.25
CA LEU A 93 -12.74 11.32 -17.19
C LEU A 93 -14.12 11.27 -16.52
N GLU A 94 -14.34 12.01 -15.43
CA GLU A 94 -15.66 12.08 -14.81
C GLU A 94 -16.73 12.54 -15.80
N GLN A 95 -16.44 13.61 -16.53
CA GLN A 95 -17.36 14.12 -17.55
C GLN A 95 -17.64 13.09 -18.62
N ILE A 96 -16.62 12.41 -19.16
CA ILE A 96 -16.76 11.38 -20.19
C ILE A 96 -17.61 10.20 -19.67
N LEU A 97 -17.33 9.71 -18.46
CA LEU A 97 -18.07 8.60 -17.85
C LEU A 97 -19.54 8.94 -17.64
N ARG A 98 -19.84 10.15 -17.22
CA ARG A 98 -21.20 10.66 -17.03
C ARG A 98 -21.96 10.83 -18.35
N GLU A 99 -21.31 11.43 -19.36
CA GLU A 99 -21.95 11.75 -20.64
C GLU A 99 -22.15 10.51 -21.52
N ARG A 100 -21.19 9.61 -21.57
CA ARG A 100 -21.24 8.44 -22.46
C ARG A 100 -22.05 7.27 -21.89
N GLU A 101 -22.00 7.04 -20.59
CA GLU A 101 -22.52 5.80 -19.99
C GLU A 101 -23.30 6.00 -18.68
N ALA A 102 -23.56 7.24 -18.29
CA ALA A 102 -24.25 7.58 -17.03
C ALA A 102 -23.65 6.88 -15.79
N ILE A 103 -22.34 6.61 -15.80
CA ILE A 103 -21.64 5.99 -14.67
C ILE A 103 -21.52 7.01 -13.54
N ARG A 104 -21.91 6.61 -12.33
CA ARG A 104 -21.78 7.46 -11.13
C ARG A 104 -20.32 7.53 -10.71
N ALA A 105 -19.71 8.69 -10.91
CA ALA A 105 -18.32 8.96 -10.58
C ALA A 105 -18.24 10.11 -9.56
N ALA A 106 -17.21 10.06 -8.71
CA ALA A 106 -16.77 11.15 -7.86
C ALA A 106 -15.34 11.56 -8.23
N VAL A 107 -15.02 12.83 -8.08
CA VAL A 107 -13.68 13.36 -8.32
C VAL A 107 -13.07 13.82 -7.02
N PHE A 108 -11.76 13.59 -6.87
CA PHE A 108 -11.01 13.91 -5.66
C PHE A 108 -9.60 14.44 -6.04
N HIS A 109 -9.36 15.75 -5.82
CA HIS A 109 -8.09 16.34 -6.21
C HIS A 109 -7.66 17.46 -5.26
N GLU A 110 -6.41 17.89 -5.37
CA GLU A 110 -5.76 18.85 -4.47
C GLU A 110 -6.37 20.25 -4.46
N LYS A 111 -7.07 20.65 -5.54
CA LYS A 111 -7.71 21.97 -5.64
C LYS A 111 -9.09 22.05 -4.96
N MET A 112 -9.64 20.93 -4.52
CA MET A 112 -10.91 20.88 -3.80
C MET A 112 -10.72 21.32 -2.35
N SER A 113 -11.73 22.01 -1.80
CA SER A 113 -11.81 22.29 -0.37
C SER A 113 -11.94 20.99 0.45
N ILE A 114 -11.65 21.05 1.73
CA ILE A 114 -11.80 19.89 2.64
C ILE A 114 -13.23 19.35 2.61
N VAL A 115 -14.23 20.24 2.63
CA VAL A 115 -15.66 19.86 2.60
C VAL A 115 -16.04 19.14 1.31
N GLU A 116 -15.57 19.62 0.17
CA GLU A 116 -15.81 18.97 -1.12
C GLU A 116 -15.17 17.58 -1.18
N ARG A 117 -13.94 17.46 -0.67
CA ARG A 117 -13.26 16.16 -0.57
C ARG A 117 -14.00 15.20 0.36
N ASP A 118 -14.51 15.67 1.49
CA ASP A 118 -15.30 14.86 2.41
C ASP A 118 -16.59 14.37 1.76
N ARG A 119 -17.29 15.23 1.05
CA ARG A 119 -18.50 14.86 0.29
C ARG A 119 -18.22 13.83 -0.80
N ALA A 120 -17.15 14.01 -1.57
CA ALA A 120 -16.74 13.06 -2.60
C ALA A 120 -16.37 11.69 -2.00
N ALA A 121 -15.64 11.68 -0.89
CA ALA A 121 -15.28 10.46 -0.18
C ALA A 121 -16.52 9.76 0.41
N ALA A 122 -17.44 10.49 1.02
CA ALA A 122 -18.68 9.96 1.55
C ALA A 122 -19.57 9.39 0.42
N TYR A 123 -19.67 10.11 -0.71
CA TYR A 123 -20.41 9.63 -1.86
C TYR A 123 -19.81 8.36 -2.45
N PHE A 124 -18.48 8.23 -2.47
CA PHE A 124 -17.83 6.99 -2.90
C PHE A 124 -18.01 5.85 -1.88
N ALA A 125 -18.08 6.15 -0.60
CA ALA A 125 -18.24 5.14 0.45
C ALA A 125 -19.67 4.57 0.53
N ASP A 126 -20.68 5.27 0.06
CA ASP A 126 -22.06 4.79 0.01
C ASP A 126 -22.17 3.63 -0.97
N LEU A 127 -22.48 2.43 -0.45
CA LEU A 127 -22.55 1.19 -1.23
C LEU A 127 -23.80 1.08 -2.10
N GLU A 128 -24.90 1.70 -1.69
CA GLU A 128 -26.20 1.56 -2.37
C GLU A 128 -26.43 2.66 -3.43
N ASN A 129 -26.25 3.91 -3.04
CA ASN A 129 -26.59 5.07 -3.87
C ASN A 129 -25.38 5.89 -4.32
N GLY A 130 -24.20 5.55 -3.84
CA GLY A 130 -23.00 6.30 -4.06
C GLY A 130 -22.33 6.09 -5.41
N ALA A 131 -21.20 6.77 -5.61
CA ALA A 131 -20.38 6.63 -6.81
C ALA A 131 -19.78 5.21 -6.88
N GLN A 132 -19.80 4.63 -8.07
CA GLN A 132 -19.10 3.39 -8.36
C GLN A 132 -17.58 3.61 -8.41
N VAL A 133 -17.17 4.75 -8.99
CA VAL A 133 -15.77 5.06 -9.22
C VAL A 133 -15.38 6.37 -8.54
N LEU A 134 -14.21 6.39 -7.91
CA LEU A 134 -13.54 7.59 -7.44
C LEU A 134 -12.32 7.87 -8.31
N LEU A 135 -12.35 8.98 -9.03
CA LEU A 135 -11.26 9.45 -9.89
C LEU A 135 -10.42 10.45 -9.09
N SER A 136 -9.15 10.13 -8.85
CA SER A 136 -8.30 10.98 -8.02
C SER A 136 -7.00 11.36 -8.73
N SER A 137 -6.54 12.58 -8.51
CA SER A 137 -5.15 12.90 -8.80
C SER A 137 -4.22 12.17 -7.83
N SER A 138 -2.99 11.86 -8.25
CA SER A 138 -2.01 11.15 -7.43
C SER A 138 -1.72 11.86 -6.09
N ILE A 139 -1.72 13.19 -6.07
CA ILE A 139 -1.49 14.02 -4.89
C ILE A 139 -2.80 14.20 -4.09
N GLY A 140 -3.93 14.31 -4.76
CA GLY A 140 -5.23 14.60 -4.14
C GLY A 140 -5.67 13.58 -3.10
N SER A 141 -5.26 12.33 -3.24
CA SER A 141 -5.69 11.23 -2.37
C SER A 141 -5.00 11.19 -1.00
N GLU A 142 -4.08 12.10 -0.69
CA GLU A 142 -3.37 12.10 0.59
C GLU A 142 -4.30 12.16 1.82
N GLY A 143 -3.95 11.38 2.84
CA GLY A 143 -4.65 11.39 4.14
C GLY A 143 -5.96 10.60 4.22
N ARG A 144 -6.44 10.00 3.13
CA ARG A 144 -7.70 9.25 3.11
C ARG A 144 -7.48 7.74 3.05
N ASN A 145 -8.48 7.00 3.53
CA ASN A 145 -8.50 5.55 3.56
C ASN A 145 -9.74 5.05 2.81
N PHE A 146 -9.53 4.15 1.83
CA PHE A 146 -10.58 3.58 1.00
C PHE A 146 -10.57 2.04 1.07
N GLN A 147 -10.29 1.47 2.24
CA GLN A 147 -10.18 0.02 2.45
C GLN A 147 -11.45 -0.79 2.12
N PHE A 148 -12.61 -0.13 1.91
CA PHE A 148 -13.83 -0.77 1.42
C PHE A 148 -13.77 -1.07 -0.09
N ALA A 149 -12.88 -0.40 -0.85
CA ALA A 149 -12.59 -0.71 -2.24
C ALA A 149 -11.39 -1.65 -2.33
N ALA A 150 -11.43 -2.62 -3.23
CA ALA A 150 -10.34 -3.57 -3.48
C ALA A 150 -9.71 -3.42 -4.86
N ASN A 151 -10.34 -2.69 -5.76
CA ASN A 151 -9.87 -2.48 -7.14
C ASN A 151 -9.24 -1.09 -7.28
N LEU A 152 -7.97 -1.07 -7.65
CA LEU A 152 -7.18 0.11 -7.95
C LEU A 152 -6.83 0.11 -9.44
N VAL A 153 -7.22 1.15 -10.17
CA VAL A 153 -6.77 1.39 -11.54
C VAL A 153 -5.75 2.53 -11.52
N LEU A 154 -4.54 2.24 -11.91
CA LEU A 154 -3.50 3.24 -12.15
C LEU A 154 -3.60 3.67 -13.61
N PHE A 155 -4.57 4.58 -13.89
CA PHE A 155 -4.81 5.09 -15.23
C PHE A 155 -3.57 5.79 -15.78
N ASP A 156 -2.91 6.57 -14.92
CA ASP A 156 -1.56 7.06 -15.13
C ASP A 156 -0.66 6.57 -14.01
N LEU A 157 0.51 6.05 -14.36
CA LEU A 157 1.49 5.62 -13.37
C LEU A 157 2.24 6.81 -12.78
N PRO A 158 2.29 6.93 -11.44
CA PRO A 158 3.21 7.85 -10.79
C PRO A 158 4.65 7.51 -11.16
N ILE A 159 5.46 8.53 -11.47
CA ILE A 159 6.88 8.34 -11.77
C ILE A 159 7.67 8.03 -10.49
N ASN A 160 7.26 8.62 -9.38
CA ASN A 160 7.91 8.44 -8.09
C ASN A 160 7.39 7.16 -7.39
N PRO A 161 8.27 6.21 -7.00
CA PRO A 161 7.89 4.98 -6.30
C PRO A 161 7.16 5.20 -4.98
N ASP A 162 7.48 6.29 -4.25
CA ASP A 162 6.82 6.60 -2.99
C ASP A 162 5.36 7.02 -3.22
N LEU A 163 5.09 7.76 -4.30
CA LEU A 163 3.72 8.09 -4.71
C LEU A 163 2.95 6.84 -5.14
N LEU A 164 3.59 5.92 -5.85
CA LEU A 164 2.98 4.63 -6.20
C LEU A 164 2.58 3.86 -4.93
N GLU A 165 3.49 3.74 -3.96
CA GLU A 165 3.23 3.07 -2.70
C GLU A 165 2.12 3.78 -1.90
N GLN A 166 2.09 5.11 -1.90
CA GLN A 166 1.00 5.87 -1.29
C GLN A 166 -0.36 5.60 -1.95
N CYS A 167 -0.42 5.55 -3.28
CA CYS A 167 -1.65 5.24 -4.01
C CYS A 167 -2.17 3.84 -3.67
N ILE A 168 -1.30 2.83 -3.68
CA ILE A 168 -1.65 1.46 -3.31
C ILE A 168 -2.07 1.40 -1.83
N GLY A 169 -1.35 2.09 -0.95
CA GLY A 169 -1.61 2.15 0.49
C GLY A 169 -2.96 2.77 0.89
N ARG A 170 -3.72 3.35 -0.05
CA ARG A 170 -5.11 3.80 0.22
C ARG A 170 -6.07 2.61 0.40
N LEU A 171 -5.81 1.51 -0.29
CA LEU A 171 -6.61 0.29 -0.25
C LEU A 171 -5.93 -0.80 0.59
N ASP A 172 -4.61 -0.86 0.52
CA ASP A 172 -3.77 -1.87 1.17
C ASP A 172 -3.54 -1.53 2.65
N ARG A 173 -4.50 -1.88 3.47
CA ARG A 173 -4.49 -1.60 4.92
C ARG A 173 -4.94 -2.80 5.74
N ILE A 174 -4.53 -2.82 7.00
CA ILE A 174 -5.03 -3.80 7.98
C ILE A 174 -6.55 -3.69 8.06
N GLY A 175 -7.22 -4.82 7.97
CA GLY A 175 -8.68 -4.90 7.97
C GLY A 175 -9.32 -4.91 6.59
N GLN A 176 -8.55 -4.76 5.51
CA GLN A 176 -9.03 -5.06 4.17
C GLN A 176 -9.31 -6.56 4.04
N LYS A 177 -10.53 -6.90 3.65
CA LYS A 177 -11.01 -8.30 3.61
C LYS A 177 -10.75 -9.00 2.27
N ARG A 178 -10.40 -8.24 1.24
CA ARG A 178 -10.17 -8.74 -0.12
C ARG A 178 -8.75 -8.39 -0.58
N ASP A 179 -8.17 -9.21 -1.45
CA ASP A 179 -6.91 -8.89 -2.08
C ASP A 179 -7.04 -7.62 -2.92
N VAL A 180 -6.04 -6.75 -2.87
CA VAL A 180 -6.02 -5.51 -3.64
C VAL A 180 -5.63 -5.83 -5.08
N GLN A 181 -6.55 -5.63 -6.00
CA GLN A 181 -6.37 -5.81 -7.43
C GLN A 181 -5.85 -4.51 -8.04
N ILE A 182 -4.68 -4.54 -8.65
CA ILE A 182 -4.00 -3.37 -9.22
C ILE A 182 -3.96 -3.51 -10.74
N TYR A 183 -4.74 -2.70 -11.43
CA TYR A 183 -4.84 -2.69 -12.89
C TYR A 183 -4.05 -1.53 -13.48
N VAL A 184 -3.19 -1.83 -14.44
CA VAL A 184 -2.35 -0.82 -15.10
C VAL A 184 -2.57 -0.88 -16.61
N PRO A 185 -3.50 -0.08 -17.16
CA PRO A 185 -3.73 -0.01 -18.60
C PRO A 185 -2.60 0.78 -19.26
N CYS A 186 -1.90 0.15 -20.20
CA CYS A 186 -0.81 0.75 -20.94
C CYS A 186 -0.95 0.45 -22.45
N ALA A 187 -0.73 1.44 -23.29
CA ALA A 187 -0.53 1.19 -24.70
C ALA A 187 0.75 0.36 -24.90
N LYS A 188 0.69 -0.56 -25.85
CA LYS A 188 1.85 -1.38 -26.23
C LYS A 188 3.03 -0.47 -26.57
N ASP A 189 4.20 -0.84 -26.08
CA ASP A 189 5.44 -0.13 -26.35
C ASP A 189 5.41 1.38 -25.97
N SER A 190 4.57 1.80 -25.04
CA SER A 190 4.52 3.17 -24.51
C SER A 190 5.54 3.41 -23.40
N PRO A 191 5.89 4.68 -23.09
CA PRO A 191 6.69 5.02 -21.91
C PRO A 191 6.08 4.48 -20.62
N GLN A 192 4.74 4.49 -20.49
CA GLN A 192 4.04 3.93 -19.33
C GLN A 192 4.19 2.41 -19.24
N SER A 193 4.17 1.68 -20.37
CA SER A 193 4.37 0.24 -20.36
C SER A 193 5.77 -0.15 -19.90
N ARG A 194 6.81 0.61 -20.28
CA ARG A 194 8.18 0.42 -19.79
C ARG A 194 8.31 0.77 -18.32
N LEU A 195 7.70 1.85 -17.87
CA LEU A 195 7.67 2.22 -16.45
C LEU A 195 6.96 1.13 -15.62
N ALA A 196 5.84 0.59 -16.12
CA ALA A 196 5.13 -0.52 -15.49
C ALA A 196 6.03 -1.77 -15.35
N ARG A 197 6.77 -2.11 -16.41
CA ARG A 197 7.74 -3.22 -16.37
C ARG A 197 8.87 -2.94 -15.38
N TRP A 198 9.37 -1.72 -15.29
CA TRP A 198 10.40 -1.37 -14.31
C TRP A 198 9.90 -1.49 -12.87
N TYR A 199 8.68 -1.04 -12.58
CA TYR A 199 8.04 -1.24 -11.29
C TYR A 199 7.81 -2.72 -10.97
N ASN A 200 7.36 -3.50 -11.94
CA ASN A 200 7.06 -4.91 -11.74
C ASN A 200 8.33 -5.78 -11.69
N GLU A 201 9.11 -5.80 -12.78
CA GLU A 201 10.25 -6.70 -12.95
C GLU A 201 11.50 -6.22 -12.17
N GLY A 202 11.73 -4.90 -12.13
CA GLY A 202 12.86 -4.30 -11.40
C GLY A 202 12.62 -4.21 -9.90
N LEU A 203 11.58 -3.50 -9.50
CA LEU A 203 11.29 -3.20 -8.09
C LEU A 203 10.36 -4.19 -7.39
N ASN A 204 9.55 -4.94 -8.11
CA ASN A 204 8.40 -5.70 -7.58
C ASN A 204 7.47 -4.85 -6.71
N ALA A 205 7.25 -3.58 -7.11
CA ALA A 205 6.60 -2.58 -6.29
C ALA A 205 5.06 -2.68 -6.30
N PHE A 206 4.48 -3.44 -7.23
CA PHE A 206 3.03 -3.67 -7.23
C PHE A 206 2.63 -4.72 -6.19
N GLU A 207 3.34 -5.82 -6.10
CA GLU A 207 2.99 -6.94 -5.23
C GLU A 207 3.61 -6.84 -3.84
N GLN A 208 4.75 -6.15 -3.72
CA GLN A 208 5.47 -5.99 -2.46
C GLN A 208 5.79 -4.52 -2.18
N THR A 209 5.82 -4.17 -0.90
CA THR A 209 6.35 -2.85 -0.50
C THR A 209 7.83 -2.76 -0.82
N CYS A 210 8.27 -1.66 -1.42
CA CYS A 210 9.67 -1.43 -1.78
C CYS A 210 10.24 -0.20 -1.04
N PRO A 211 10.68 -0.35 0.22
CA PRO A 211 11.22 0.76 1.01
C PRO A 211 12.45 1.44 0.39
N MET A 212 13.16 0.72 -0.49
CA MET A 212 14.31 1.25 -1.22
C MET A 212 13.93 1.85 -2.59
N GLY A 213 12.65 1.94 -2.92
CA GLY A 213 12.17 2.37 -4.23
C GLY A 213 12.73 3.73 -4.64
N MET A 214 12.69 4.71 -3.73
CA MET A 214 13.20 6.05 -3.99
C MET A 214 14.72 6.09 -4.17
N ALA A 215 15.48 5.29 -3.41
CA ALA A 215 16.92 5.21 -3.57
C ALA A 215 17.31 4.63 -4.94
N LEU A 216 16.61 3.58 -5.38
CA LEU A 216 16.79 2.99 -6.70
C LEU A 216 16.34 3.92 -7.82
N PHE A 217 15.21 4.61 -7.63
CA PHE A 217 14.75 5.64 -8.57
C PHE A 217 15.81 6.73 -8.78
N SER A 218 16.42 7.22 -7.70
CA SER A 218 17.48 8.22 -7.78
C SER A 218 18.76 7.67 -8.42
N GLN A 219 19.09 6.40 -8.17
CA GLN A 219 20.26 5.74 -8.76
C GLN A 219 20.15 5.58 -10.27
N PHE A 220 18.95 5.32 -10.79
CA PHE A 220 18.67 5.08 -12.22
C PHE A 220 17.88 6.24 -12.87
N ALA A 221 18.00 7.47 -12.31
CA ALA A 221 17.20 8.61 -12.72
C ALA A 221 17.40 8.98 -14.20
N ASP A 222 18.64 8.97 -14.67
CA ASP A 222 18.98 9.35 -16.05
C ASP A 222 18.44 8.33 -17.06
N GLU A 223 18.56 7.04 -16.75
CA GLU A 223 18.02 5.96 -17.59
C GLU A 223 16.49 5.99 -17.63
N LEU A 224 15.85 6.25 -16.50
CA LEU A 224 14.38 6.35 -16.41
C LEU A 224 13.86 7.61 -17.11
N GLU A 225 14.59 8.72 -17.06
CA GLU A 225 14.26 9.92 -17.83
C GLU A 225 14.36 9.65 -19.33
N ASN A 226 15.38 8.89 -19.77
CA ASN A 226 15.50 8.46 -21.16
C ASN A 226 14.34 7.53 -21.59
N VAL A 227 13.88 6.64 -20.70
CA VAL A 227 12.68 5.81 -20.95
C VAL A 227 11.46 6.69 -21.16
N ARG A 228 11.34 7.79 -20.42
CA ARG A 228 10.20 8.71 -20.46
C ARG A 228 10.23 9.64 -21.68
N SER A 229 11.38 10.27 -21.95
CA SER A 229 11.52 11.32 -22.96
C SER A 229 11.84 10.81 -24.35
N ASN A 230 12.58 9.72 -24.44
CA ASN A 230 13.07 9.14 -25.70
C ASN A 230 12.64 7.66 -25.81
N PHE A 231 11.35 7.43 -25.97
CA PHE A 231 10.82 6.06 -26.15
C PHE A 231 11.53 5.29 -27.28
N THR A 232 11.92 5.96 -28.36
CA THR A 232 12.64 5.38 -29.49
C THR A 232 14.16 5.23 -29.26
N GLY A 233 14.72 5.80 -28.18
CA GLY A 233 16.16 5.85 -27.94
C GLY A 233 16.73 4.64 -27.19
N LEU A 234 15.95 3.94 -26.36
CA LEU A 234 16.41 2.73 -25.68
C LEU A 234 15.96 1.48 -26.43
N SER A 235 16.93 0.69 -26.88
CA SER A 235 16.65 -0.65 -27.41
C SER A 235 16.09 -1.58 -26.31
N GLU A 236 15.38 -2.63 -26.68
CA GLU A 236 14.87 -3.63 -25.72
C GLU A 236 16.01 -4.31 -24.96
N ASN A 237 17.19 -4.45 -25.54
CA ASN A 237 18.36 -5.01 -24.87
C ASN A 237 18.88 -4.07 -23.77
N GLU A 238 18.98 -2.77 -24.02
CA GLU A 238 19.40 -1.78 -23.02
C GLU A 238 18.37 -1.69 -21.88
N PHE A 239 17.09 -1.72 -22.20
CA PHE A 239 16.05 -1.73 -21.20
C PHE A 239 16.05 -3.02 -20.36
N SER A 240 16.29 -4.18 -20.97
CA SER A 240 16.43 -5.44 -20.25
C SER A 240 17.65 -5.45 -19.31
N GLU A 241 18.73 -4.79 -19.70
CA GLU A 241 19.91 -4.62 -18.86
C GLU A 241 19.61 -3.70 -17.67
N LEU A 242 18.88 -2.58 -17.88
CA LEU A 242 18.42 -1.71 -16.81
C LEU A 242 17.57 -2.50 -15.78
N LEU A 243 16.64 -3.36 -16.24
CA LEU A 243 15.83 -4.19 -15.35
C LEU A 243 16.70 -5.13 -14.50
N LYS A 244 17.71 -5.78 -15.09
CA LYS A 244 18.63 -6.66 -14.37
C LYS A 244 19.46 -5.90 -13.33
N GLN A 245 19.98 -4.74 -13.71
CA GLN A 245 20.77 -3.89 -12.81
C GLN A 245 19.89 -3.39 -11.64
N THR A 246 18.67 -2.94 -11.91
CA THR A 246 17.72 -2.53 -10.88
C THR A 246 17.41 -3.67 -9.92
N LYS A 247 17.16 -4.87 -10.44
CA LYS A 247 16.89 -6.06 -9.61
C LYS A 247 18.08 -6.41 -8.73
N THR A 248 19.30 -6.39 -9.28
CA THR A 248 20.53 -6.66 -8.53
C THR A 248 20.78 -5.62 -7.43
N ALA A 249 20.60 -4.35 -7.76
CA ALA A 249 20.73 -3.26 -6.80
C ALA A 249 19.66 -3.35 -5.68
N ARG A 250 18.42 -3.71 -6.02
CA ARG A 250 17.35 -3.96 -5.04
C ARG A 250 17.72 -5.06 -4.06
N GLU A 251 18.18 -6.21 -4.54
CA GLU A 251 18.58 -7.33 -3.67
C GLU A 251 19.76 -6.94 -2.74
N LYS A 252 20.74 -6.20 -3.26
CA LYS A 252 21.85 -5.69 -2.45
C LYS A 252 21.36 -4.74 -1.35
N LEU A 253 20.56 -3.73 -1.70
CA LEU A 253 20.01 -2.79 -0.73
C LEU A 253 19.12 -3.46 0.30
N LYS A 254 18.35 -4.48 -0.09
CA LYS A 254 17.54 -5.29 0.83
C LYS A 254 18.42 -5.95 1.89
N ILE A 255 19.51 -6.61 1.47
CA ILE A 255 20.46 -7.25 2.39
C ILE A 255 21.11 -6.22 3.32
N ASP A 256 21.49 -5.05 2.79
CA ASP A 256 22.12 -4.00 3.60
C ASP A 256 21.13 -3.37 4.58
N LEU A 257 19.88 -3.17 4.20
CA LEU A 257 18.80 -2.74 5.10
C LEU A 257 18.53 -3.78 6.21
N GLU A 258 18.53 -5.08 5.87
CA GLU A 258 18.35 -6.14 6.85
C GLU A 258 19.51 -6.22 7.85
N LYS A 259 20.74 -5.95 7.41
CA LYS A 259 21.92 -5.87 8.29
C LYS A 259 21.93 -4.64 9.17
N GLY A 260 21.48 -3.48 8.63
CA GLY A 260 21.45 -2.20 9.35
C GLY A 260 20.21 -2.02 10.22
N ARG A 261 19.21 -2.92 10.14
CA ARG A 261 18.03 -2.85 10.99
C ARG A 261 18.40 -3.13 12.44
N ASP A 262 17.86 -2.33 13.33
CA ASP A 262 17.87 -2.65 14.76
C ASP A 262 16.91 -3.82 15.03
N ARG A 263 17.42 -5.03 14.81
CA ARG A 263 16.68 -6.29 14.95
C ARG A 263 16.10 -6.46 16.36
N LEU A 264 16.66 -5.77 17.34
CA LEU A 264 16.17 -5.79 18.70
C LEU A 264 14.84 -5.04 18.83
N LEU A 265 14.66 -3.93 18.10
CA LEU A 265 13.38 -3.20 18.05
C LEU A 265 12.29 -4.05 17.40
N GLU A 266 12.61 -4.77 16.34
CA GLU A 266 11.65 -5.65 15.65
C GLU A 266 11.23 -6.82 16.54
N ILE A 267 12.16 -7.47 17.22
CA ILE A 267 11.87 -8.57 18.16
C ILE A 267 10.97 -8.11 19.30
N ASN A 268 11.22 -6.90 19.82
CA ASN A 268 10.43 -6.33 20.92
C ASN A 268 9.04 -5.85 20.50
N SER A 269 8.84 -5.58 19.21
CA SER A 269 7.53 -5.16 18.66
C SER A 269 6.56 -6.32 18.47
N HIS A 270 7.05 -7.55 18.49
CA HIS A 270 6.20 -8.75 18.37
C HIS A 270 5.87 -9.26 19.78
N GLY A 271 4.71 -8.90 20.29
CA GLY A 271 4.27 -9.28 21.64
C GLY A 271 4.06 -10.78 21.88
N GLY A 272 4.38 -11.66 20.90
CA GLY A 272 4.26 -13.10 21.00
C GLY A 272 2.82 -13.60 21.18
N GLU A 273 2.66 -14.82 21.65
CA GLU A 273 1.34 -15.46 21.88
C GLU A 273 0.49 -14.69 22.92
N GLN A 274 1.12 -14.03 23.87
CA GLN A 274 0.40 -13.23 24.89
C GLN A 274 -0.25 -11.99 24.30
N ALA A 275 0.36 -11.35 23.31
CA ALA A 275 -0.23 -10.19 22.65
C ALA A 275 -1.45 -10.57 21.81
N GLN A 276 -1.43 -11.74 21.15
CA GLN A 276 -2.59 -12.22 20.41
C GLN A 276 -3.74 -12.54 21.36
N ALA A 277 -3.49 -13.23 22.47
CA ALA A 277 -4.51 -13.53 23.48
C ALA A 277 -5.14 -12.25 24.07
N LEU A 278 -4.31 -11.22 24.31
CA LEU A 278 -4.82 -9.93 24.80
C LEU A 278 -5.64 -9.20 23.72
N ALA A 279 -5.21 -9.24 22.45
CA ALA A 279 -5.96 -8.65 21.35
C ALA A 279 -7.33 -9.34 21.15
N ASP A 280 -7.36 -10.66 21.25
CA ASP A 280 -8.60 -11.45 21.17
C ASP A 280 -9.53 -11.10 22.35
N GLN A 281 -9.01 -10.99 23.56
CA GLN A 281 -9.78 -10.59 24.74
C GLN A 281 -10.35 -9.16 24.60
N ILE A 282 -9.56 -8.20 24.10
CA ILE A 282 -10.03 -6.83 23.84
C ILE A 282 -11.14 -6.84 22.77
N ALA A 283 -10.98 -7.63 21.69
CA ALA A 283 -12.00 -7.75 20.65
C ALA A 283 -13.31 -8.35 21.18
N ASP A 284 -13.24 -9.33 22.09
CA ASP A 284 -14.41 -9.90 22.72
C ASP A 284 -15.10 -8.89 23.64
N GLU A 285 -14.35 -8.10 24.42
CA GLU A 285 -14.88 -7.04 25.27
C GLU A 285 -15.51 -5.91 24.47
N ASP A 286 -14.88 -5.48 23.36
CA ASP A 286 -15.39 -4.43 22.46
C ASP A 286 -16.72 -4.81 21.78
N ASN A 287 -16.94 -6.11 21.57
CA ASN A 287 -18.19 -6.63 20.99
C ASN A 287 -19.24 -7.02 22.06
N SER A 288 -18.96 -6.77 23.33
CA SER A 288 -19.88 -7.16 24.39
C SER A 288 -21.16 -6.31 24.41
N PRO A 289 -22.33 -6.90 24.57
CA PRO A 289 -23.60 -6.16 24.72
C PRO A 289 -23.61 -5.22 25.93
N GLU A 290 -22.82 -5.55 26.96
CA GLU A 290 -22.71 -4.77 28.19
C GLU A 290 -22.02 -3.43 27.91
N LEU A 291 -20.97 -3.40 27.06
CA LEU A 291 -20.27 -2.17 26.66
C LEU A 291 -21.20 -1.25 25.86
N VAL A 292 -21.96 -1.81 24.90
CA VAL A 292 -22.94 -1.06 24.12
C VAL A 292 -24.01 -0.44 25.03
N ASN A 293 -24.58 -1.24 25.95
CA ASN A 293 -25.58 -0.77 26.90
C ASN A 293 -25.05 0.29 27.86
N PHE A 294 -23.79 0.16 28.30
CA PHE A 294 -23.13 1.15 29.13
C PHE A 294 -22.95 2.46 28.37
N THR A 295 -22.46 2.38 27.12
CA THR A 295 -22.21 3.56 26.26
C THR A 295 -23.51 4.31 25.98
N LEU A 296 -24.60 3.60 25.65
CA LEU A 296 -25.91 4.21 25.41
C LEU A 296 -26.44 4.92 26.68
N LYS A 297 -26.36 4.27 27.85
CA LYS A 297 -26.75 4.90 29.11
C LYS A 297 -25.90 6.12 29.47
N LEU A 298 -24.61 6.08 29.16
CA LEU A 298 -23.73 7.21 29.36
C LEU A 298 -24.13 8.39 28.46
N PHE A 299 -24.45 8.14 27.18
CA PHE A 299 -24.92 9.16 26.26
C PHE A 299 -26.25 9.77 26.72
N ASP A 300 -27.20 8.96 27.21
CA ASP A 300 -28.45 9.45 27.79
C ASP A 300 -28.21 10.40 28.98
N ILE A 301 -27.25 10.05 29.86
CA ILE A 301 -26.92 10.86 31.06
C ILE A 301 -26.28 12.21 30.68
N ILE A 302 -25.43 12.22 29.66
CA ILE A 302 -24.69 13.44 29.23
C ILE A 302 -25.45 14.22 28.16
N GLY A 303 -26.63 13.77 27.72
CA GLY A 303 -27.49 14.46 26.77
C GLY A 303 -26.94 14.50 25.33
N VAL A 304 -26.26 13.45 24.90
CA VAL A 304 -25.85 13.24 23.50
C VAL A 304 -26.96 12.46 22.83
N GLU A 305 -27.61 13.06 21.82
CA GLU A 305 -28.60 12.45 20.93
C GLU A 305 -27.94 11.79 19.71
#